data_281b0b1859f6d1b69d81901e4f6b36fd
#
_entry.id   281b0b1859f6d1b69d81901e4f6b36fd
#
_cell.length_a   1.000
_cell.length_b   1.000
_cell.length_c   1.000
_cell.angle_alpha   90.00
_cell.angle_beta   90.00
_cell.angle_gamma   90.00
#
_symmetry.space_group_name_H-M   'P 1'
#
loop_
_entity.id
_entity.type
_entity.pdbx_description
1 polymer ?
#
loop_
_entity_poly.entity_id
_entity_poly.type
_entity_poly.pdbx_seq_one_letter_code
_entity_poly.pdbx_strand_id
1 'polypeptide(L)'
;RKWYFHGWTWRELTRDRPSISLPDDHDVYQGNLWGEGGEGRKTTQEAGGYDLPAAWVNVVHRTQTSHHPDPYDPQPSKRGTLNYYGPLTYGRVSFAVLADRQFKSGPEGKVPPTGDRGDHVVNPNFDPATADIPGLDLLGAKQEQFLRDWVLDWRGADMKAVISQTVFTGMATTHGGNHEILMADYDASGWPQAARRRALREIRKAFAVHIAGDQHLPAVVQYGIDAHRDGPVAFAGPAVNVGYPRWWEPTKTGRNKTTGNTGLTGDFLDHFGHPLTVLAFKNGPYDPPRPVLEQVNAKTSGLGLVRFNKADRTITFECWPYTADVLKPGTQMSTWPVTVNQLANYGRPATAHLPTLTISGATKPVVQVFEEKTGELVYALRLKGPQFRPHVFASGSYRIKVIDPESNRAKTLAGLEAAVANSGTLNVQL
;
A
#
# COMPACT_ATOMS: atom_id res chain seq x y z
N ARG A 1 -1.80 29.22 2.81
CA ARG A 1 -0.61 29.84 2.19
C ARG A 1 0.40 28.79 1.68
N LYS A 2 0.77 27.76 2.46
CA LYS A 2 1.68 26.69 2.02
C LYS A 2 1.16 25.99 0.74
N TRP A 3 -0.12 25.60 0.73
CA TRP A 3 -0.75 24.96 -0.42
C TRP A 3 -0.77 25.86 -1.67
N TYR A 4 -0.98 27.16 -1.51
CA TYR A 4 -0.89 28.12 -2.61
C TYR A 4 0.51 28.12 -3.25
N PHE A 5 1.56 28.16 -2.44
CA PHE A 5 2.94 28.11 -2.97
C PHE A 5 3.25 26.77 -3.62
N HIS A 6 2.78 25.66 -3.05
CA HIS A 6 2.91 24.37 -3.67
C HIS A 6 2.23 24.35 -5.03
N GLY A 7 0.96 24.74 -5.12
CA GLY A 7 0.21 24.83 -6.36
C GLY A 7 0.86 25.74 -7.38
N TRP A 8 1.40 26.88 -6.97
CA TRP A 8 2.13 27.78 -7.86
C TRP A 8 3.40 27.16 -8.42
N THR A 9 4.15 26.44 -7.61
CA THR A 9 5.39 25.76 -8.02
C THR A 9 5.12 24.63 -9.03
N TRP A 10 4.05 23.86 -8.83
CA TRP A 10 3.75 22.68 -9.63
C TRP A 10 2.74 22.91 -10.75
N ARG A 11 2.21 24.14 -10.93
CA ARG A 11 1.12 24.45 -11.84
C ARG A 11 1.34 24.00 -13.29
N GLU A 12 2.56 24.13 -13.79
CA GLU A 12 2.91 23.72 -15.15
C GLU A 12 2.79 22.19 -15.34
N LEU A 13 3.08 21.43 -14.28
CA LEU A 13 2.98 19.98 -14.30
C LEU A 13 1.55 19.52 -14.13
N THR A 14 0.80 20.12 -13.21
CA THR A 14 -0.53 19.61 -12.77
C THR A 14 -1.70 20.20 -13.55
N ARG A 15 -1.52 21.36 -14.22
CA ARG A 15 -2.59 22.08 -14.94
C ARG A 15 -3.34 21.21 -15.95
N ASP A 16 -2.61 20.46 -16.76
CA ASP A 16 -3.15 19.70 -17.89
C ASP A 16 -3.02 18.17 -17.68
N ARG A 17 -2.81 17.73 -16.45
CA ARG A 17 -2.66 16.32 -16.10
C ARG A 17 -3.51 15.97 -14.88
N PRO A 18 -4.22 14.84 -14.92
CA PRO A 18 -4.89 14.34 -13.72
C PRO A 18 -3.89 14.17 -12.58
N SER A 19 -4.24 14.70 -11.42
CA SER A 19 -3.41 14.61 -10.23
C SER A 19 -4.29 14.34 -9.01
N ILE A 20 -3.74 13.64 -8.02
CA ILE A 20 -4.32 13.49 -6.70
C ILE A 20 -3.28 13.84 -5.65
N SER A 21 -3.74 14.36 -4.52
CA SER A 21 -2.92 14.68 -3.37
C SER A 21 -3.50 13.97 -2.14
N LEU A 22 -2.64 13.39 -1.32
CA LEU A 22 -3.04 12.77 -0.07
C LEU A 22 -2.49 13.61 1.09
N PRO A 23 -3.34 14.18 1.94
CA PRO A 23 -2.90 14.91 3.12
C PRO A 23 -2.17 13.99 4.10
N ASP A 24 -1.06 14.46 4.67
CA ASP A 24 -0.28 13.74 5.66
C ASP A 24 -0.07 14.59 6.94
N ASP A 25 0.80 14.18 7.82
CA ASP A 25 1.03 14.79 9.14
C ASP A 25 1.43 16.28 9.06
N HIS A 26 2.44 16.62 8.28
CA HIS A 26 2.92 17.99 8.15
C HIS A 26 1.93 18.93 7.44
N ASP A 27 0.98 18.40 6.65
CA ASP A 27 -0.08 19.19 6.04
C ASP A 27 -1.06 19.72 7.09
N VAL A 28 -1.24 18.99 8.18
CA VAL A 28 -2.07 19.36 9.32
C VAL A 28 -1.27 19.89 10.51
N TYR A 29 -0.01 20.28 10.28
CA TYR A 29 0.91 20.89 11.26
C TYR A 29 1.29 19.95 12.43
N GLN A 30 1.35 18.66 12.19
CA GLN A 30 1.84 17.67 13.15
C GLN A 30 3.16 17.08 12.66
N GLY A 31 3.98 16.59 13.58
CA GLY A 31 5.21 15.85 13.25
C GLY A 31 4.95 14.40 12.94
N ASN A 32 3.86 13.85 13.49
CA ASN A 32 3.32 12.53 13.26
C ASN A 32 1.79 12.60 13.29
N LEU A 33 1.09 11.69 12.63
CA LEU A 33 -0.37 11.70 12.59
C LEU A 33 -0.97 10.31 12.82
N TRP A 34 -1.67 10.18 13.93
CA TRP A 34 -2.59 9.09 14.24
C TRP A 34 -3.98 9.70 14.46
N GLY A 35 -4.74 9.87 13.38
CA GLY A 35 -5.94 10.72 13.38
C GLY A 35 -7.14 10.17 14.16
N GLU A 36 -7.11 8.91 14.61
CA GLU A 36 -8.17 8.28 15.45
C GLU A 36 -9.59 8.47 14.89
N GLY A 37 -9.71 8.53 13.53
CA GLY A 37 -10.97 8.79 12.85
C GLY A 37 -11.45 10.24 12.91
N GLY A 38 -10.55 11.20 13.07
CA GLY A 38 -10.87 12.64 13.16
C GLY A 38 -10.98 13.18 14.57
N GLU A 39 -10.57 12.43 15.60
CA GLU A 39 -10.54 12.90 16.98
C GLU A 39 -9.62 14.13 17.16
N GLY A 40 -9.85 14.89 18.22
CA GLY A 40 -8.91 15.89 18.70
C GLY A 40 -7.86 15.27 19.59
N ARG A 41 -6.64 15.82 19.54
CA ARG A 41 -5.57 15.40 20.44
C ARG A 41 -6.02 15.51 21.91
N LYS A 42 -5.78 14.46 22.68
CA LYS A 42 -6.17 14.37 24.09
C LYS A 42 -5.10 14.93 25.01
N THR A 43 -3.88 14.44 24.90
CA THR A 43 -2.72 14.78 25.74
C THR A 43 -1.52 15.12 24.87
N THR A 44 -0.81 14.13 24.41
CA THR A 44 0.33 14.27 23.50
C THR A 44 -0.09 13.97 22.05
N GLN A 45 0.80 14.20 21.11
CA GLN A 45 0.60 13.82 19.71
C GLN A 45 0.41 12.30 19.58
N GLU A 46 1.14 11.51 20.36
CA GLU A 46 1.13 10.05 20.36
C GLU A 46 -0.15 9.43 20.94
N ALA A 47 -0.92 10.20 21.71
CA ALA A 47 -2.26 9.76 22.16
C ALA A 47 -3.28 9.66 21.02
N GLY A 48 -2.93 10.22 19.86
CA GLY A 48 -3.76 10.28 18.68
C GLY A 48 -4.69 11.50 18.63
N GLY A 49 -5.23 11.72 17.45
CA GLY A 49 -6.08 12.86 17.13
C GLY A 49 -5.32 14.02 16.48
N TYR A 50 -6.09 15.00 16.02
CA TYR A 50 -5.58 16.19 15.37
C TYR A 50 -5.33 17.32 16.36
N ASP A 51 -4.22 18.04 16.25
CA ASP A 51 -3.90 19.24 17.00
C ASP A 51 -4.85 20.38 16.64
N LEU A 52 -5.17 20.46 15.35
CA LEU A 52 -6.01 21.53 14.84
C LEU A 52 -7.51 21.22 14.98
N PRO A 53 -8.37 22.24 15.10
CA PRO A 53 -9.82 22.06 15.02
C PRO A 53 -10.26 21.39 13.71
N ALA A 54 -11.33 20.59 13.73
CA ALA A 54 -11.86 19.93 12.54
C ALA A 54 -12.13 20.88 11.38
N ALA A 55 -12.61 22.10 11.65
CA ALA A 55 -12.80 23.11 10.62
C ALA A 55 -11.51 23.45 9.86
N TRP A 56 -10.37 23.48 10.54
CA TRP A 56 -9.07 23.73 9.93
C TRP A 56 -8.56 22.50 9.16
N VAL A 57 -8.66 21.29 9.73
CA VAL A 57 -8.33 20.04 9.04
C VAL A 57 -9.15 19.93 7.74
N ASN A 58 -10.43 20.32 7.78
CA ASN A 58 -11.29 20.33 6.60
C ASN A 58 -10.88 21.36 5.55
N VAL A 59 -10.21 22.47 5.94
CA VAL A 59 -9.59 23.38 4.95
C VAL A 59 -8.45 22.68 4.23
N VAL A 60 -7.59 21.94 4.94
CA VAL A 60 -6.51 21.14 4.32
C VAL A 60 -7.11 20.11 3.37
N HIS A 61 -8.06 19.31 3.83
CA HIS A 61 -8.73 18.31 3.00
C HIS A 61 -9.35 18.94 1.74
N ARG A 62 -10.14 20.02 1.87
CA ARG A 62 -10.73 20.69 0.69
C ARG A 62 -9.71 21.24 -0.28
N THR A 63 -8.59 21.80 0.20
CA THR A 63 -7.56 22.35 -0.69
C THR A 63 -6.78 21.26 -1.43
N GLN A 64 -6.62 20.09 -0.84
CA GLN A 64 -5.83 19.00 -1.41
C GLN A 64 -6.68 17.94 -2.11
N THR A 65 -7.90 17.67 -1.65
CA THR A 65 -8.68 16.53 -2.12
C THR A 65 -10.01 16.88 -2.81
N SER A 66 -10.38 18.17 -2.92
CA SER A 66 -11.67 18.56 -3.52
C SER A 66 -11.83 18.23 -5.01
N HIS A 67 -10.73 17.91 -5.69
CA HIS A 67 -10.73 17.47 -7.09
C HIS A 67 -10.72 15.94 -7.25
N HIS A 68 -10.69 15.20 -6.14
CA HIS A 68 -10.86 13.74 -6.15
C HIS A 68 -12.32 13.40 -6.50
N PRO A 69 -12.60 12.16 -6.95
CA PRO A 69 -13.96 11.65 -6.97
C PRO A 69 -14.62 11.72 -5.59
N ASP A 70 -15.94 11.67 -5.55
CA ASP A 70 -16.69 11.65 -4.30
C ASP A 70 -16.18 10.50 -3.39
N PRO A 71 -16.05 10.76 -2.08
CA PRO A 71 -15.57 9.74 -1.15
C PRO A 71 -16.57 8.58 -1.05
N TYR A 72 -16.06 7.39 -0.77
CA TYR A 72 -16.92 6.22 -0.53
C TYR A 72 -17.90 6.44 0.63
N ASP A 73 -17.45 7.10 1.70
CA ASP A 73 -18.32 7.54 2.79
C ASP A 73 -18.40 9.08 2.80
N PRO A 74 -19.51 9.66 2.30
CA PRO A 74 -19.70 11.10 2.27
C PRO A 74 -20.02 11.69 3.67
N GLN A 75 -20.35 10.85 4.65
CA GLN A 75 -20.62 11.31 6.00
C GLN A 75 -19.30 11.69 6.71
N PRO A 76 -19.24 12.88 7.32
CA PRO A 76 -18.08 13.27 8.08
C PRO A 76 -17.73 12.25 9.18
N SER A 77 -16.46 12.06 9.41
CA SER A 77 -15.92 11.29 10.52
C SER A 77 -16.07 12.07 11.84
N LYS A 78 -15.41 11.61 12.90
CA LYS A 78 -15.49 12.25 14.22
C LYS A 78 -15.20 13.76 14.16
N ARG A 79 -15.85 14.53 14.99
CA ARG A 79 -15.78 16.00 15.08
C ARG A 79 -16.16 16.73 13.78
N GLY A 80 -16.76 16.05 12.80
CA GLY A 80 -17.10 16.62 11.50
C GLY A 80 -15.92 16.70 10.53
N THR A 81 -14.86 15.93 10.74
CA THR A 81 -13.73 15.81 9.82
C THR A 81 -14.16 15.11 8.52
N LEU A 82 -13.87 15.72 7.37
CA LEU A 82 -14.25 15.17 6.06
C LEU A 82 -13.44 13.93 5.70
N ASN A 83 -14.05 13.03 4.96
CA ASN A 83 -13.40 11.88 4.36
C ASN A 83 -13.01 12.18 2.91
N TYR A 84 -11.97 11.49 2.40
CA TYR A 84 -11.54 11.57 1.00
C TYR A 84 -11.20 10.19 0.41
N TYR A 85 -11.25 9.13 1.20
CA TYR A 85 -10.98 7.78 0.70
C TYR A 85 -12.12 7.29 -0.20
N GLY A 86 -11.75 6.61 -1.27
CA GLY A 86 -12.73 6.11 -2.24
C GLY A 86 -12.09 5.56 -3.50
N PRO A 87 -12.92 5.09 -4.46
CA PRO A 87 -12.43 4.55 -5.71
C PRO A 87 -12.10 5.66 -6.71
N LEU A 88 -11.00 5.47 -7.44
CA LEU A 88 -10.63 6.30 -8.59
C LEU A 88 -10.28 5.37 -9.76
N THR A 89 -10.86 5.58 -10.93
CA THR A 89 -10.46 4.82 -12.13
C THR A 89 -9.87 5.76 -13.16
N TYR A 90 -8.62 5.49 -13.55
CA TYR A 90 -7.93 6.23 -14.59
C TYR A 90 -7.14 5.29 -15.50
N GLY A 91 -7.19 5.51 -16.82
CA GLY A 91 -6.48 4.71 -17.80
C GLY A 91 -6.77 3.20 -17.72
N ARG A 92 -7.96 2.81 -17.25
CA ARG A 92 -8.39 1.43 -16.98
C ARG A 92 -7.61 0.74 -15.84
N VAL A 93 -7.06 1.53 -14.93
CA VAL A 93 -6.59 1.05 -13.62
C VAL A 93 -7.53 1.62 -12.56
N SER A 94 -8.08 0.76 -11.71
CA SER A 94 -8.89 1.19 -10.56
C SER A 94 -8.01 1.29 -9.34
N PHE A 95 -8.02 2.47 -8.72
CA PHE A 95 -7.27 2.77 -7.51
C PHE A 95 -8.21 2.81 -6.31
N ALA A 96 -7.83 2.14 -5.22
CA ALA A 96 -8.38 2.42 -3.90
C ALA A 96 -7.51 3.50 -3.26
N VAL A 97 -8.04 4.71 -3.14
CA VAL A 97 -7.41 5.80 -2.41
C VAL A 97 -7.76 5.63 -0.94
N LEU A 98 -6.76 5.49 -0.08
CA LEU A 98 -6.93 5.28 1.35
C LEU A 98 -6.54 6.52 2.16
N ALA A 99 -7.11 6.64 3.34
CA ALA A 99 -6.81 7.65 4.34
C ALA A 99 -6.31 6.98 5.63
N ASP A 100 -5.19 6.25 5.54
CA ASP A 100 -4.65 5.49 6.66
C ASP A 100 -4.31 6.41 7.85
N ARG A 101 -3.60 7.51 7.64
CA ARG A 101 -3.20 8.44 8.70
C ARG A 101 -4.39 9.08 9.42
N GLN A 102 -5.50 9.33 8.73
CA GLN A 102 -6.71 9.88 9.35
C GLN A 102 -7.35 8.92 10.35
N PHE A 103 -7.22 7.61 10.15
CA PHE A 103 -7.93 6.62 10.96
C PHE A 103 -7.03 5.83 11.90
N LYS A 104 -5.73 5.85 11.68
CA LYS A 104 -4.74 5.12 12.47
C LYS A 104 -4.82 5.44 13.95
N SER A 105 -4.76 4.43 14.80
CA SER A 105 -4.74 4.57 16.25
C SER A 105 -3.40 5.11 16.76
N GLY A 106 -3.42 5.98 17.76
CA GLY A 106 -2.22 6.45 18.45
C GLY A 106 -1.63 5.41 19.40
N PRO A 107 -0.31 5.37 19.59
CA PRO A 107 0.39 4.37 20.40
C PRO A 107 0.36 4.63 21.91
N GLU A 108 0.26 5.91 22.38
CA GLU A 108 0.41 6.27 23.79
C GLU A 108 -0.57 5.52 24.70
N GLY A 109 -0.07 4.96 25.79
CA GLY A 109 -0.86 4.21 26.77
C GLY A 109 -1.36 2.86 26.29
N LYS A 110 -1.07 2.47 25.04
CA LYS A 110 -1.49 1.20 24.42
C LYS A 110 -0.31 0.24 24.20
N VAL A 111 0.87 0.77 23.95
CA VAL A 111 2.10 0.01 23.69
C VAL A 111 3.19 0.35 24.70
N PRO A 112 4.27 -0.44 24.81
CA PRO A 112 5.39 -0.11 25.68
C PRO A 112 6.00 1.25 25.35
N PRO A 113 6.51 2.00 26.36
CA PRO A 113 7.19 3.27 26.13
C PRO A 113 8.36 3.14 25.15
N THR A 114 8.50 4.13 24.29
CA THR A 114 9.48 4.12 23.20
C THR A 114 10.81 4.78 23.52
N GLY A 115 10.83 5.70 24.47
CA GLY A 115 11.96 6.56 24.81
C GLY A 115 11.58 8.03 24.70
N ASP A 116 12.51 8.90 24.30
CA ASP A 116 12.30 10.33 24.22
C ASP A 116 11.31 10.77 23.12
N ARG A 117 11.19 9.95 22.07
CA ARG A 117 10.19 10.11 21.01
C ARG A 117 9.14 9.02 21.12
N GLY A 118 7.88 9.40 21.07
CA GLY A 118 6.76 8.49 21.22
C GLY A 118 6.47 7.60 20.01
N ASP A 119 7.08 7.89 18.86
CA ASP A 119 6.97 7.15 17.61
C ASP A 119 8.12 6.15 17.37
N HIS A 120 9.33 6.45 17.85
CA HIS A 120 10.53 5.69 17.55
C HIS A 120 10.95 4.79 18.71
N VAL A 121 10.96 3.49 18.47
CA VAL A 121 11.50 2.52 19.41
C VAL A 121 13.01 2.38 19.18
N VAL A 122 13.79 2.68 20.21
CA VAL A 122 15.26 2.56 20.17
C VAL A 122 15.78 1.41 21.04
N ASN A 123 14.93 0.80 21.87
CA ASN A 123 15.29 -0.31 22.75
C ASN A 123 15.61 -1.56 21.91
N PRO A 124 16.86 -2.09 21.95
CA PRO A 124 17.24 -3.28 21.19
C PRO A 124 16.52 -4.55 21.65
N ASN A 125 15.95 -4.56 22.85
CA ASN A 125 15.19 -5.69 23.39
C ASN A 125 13.66 -5.54 23.16
N PHE A 126 13.25 -4.61 22.30
CA PHE A 126 11.84 -4.45 21.98
C PHE A 126 11.25 -5.73 21.38
N ASP A 127 10.20 -6.24 22.01
CA ASP A 127 9.43 -7.36 21.49
C ASP A 127 8.23 -6.85 20.69
N PRO A 128 8.20 -7.03 19.35
CA PRO A 128 7.10 -6.60 18.51
C PRO A 128 5.72 -7.17 18.91
N ALA A 129 5.67 -8.35 19.54
CA ALA A 129 4.43 -8.94 19.98
C ALA A 129 3.72 -8.10 21.05
N THR A 130 4.47 -7.32 21.83
CA THR A 130 3.91 -6.42 22.85
C THR A 130 3.18 -5.22 22.25
N ALA A 131 3.38 -4.95 20.96
CA ALA A 131 2.72 -3.87 20.24
C ALA A 131 1.53 -4.36 19.36
N ASP A 132 1.28 -5.67 19.29
CA ASP A 132 0.12 -6.24 18.56
C ASP A 132 -1.14 -6.22 19.43
N ILE A 133 -1.68 -5.04 19.64
CA ILE A 133 -2.83 -4.81 20.52
C ILE A 133 -4.13 -5.02 19.74
N PRO A 134 -5.02 -5.92 20.21
CA PRO A 134 -6.33 -6.11 19.60
C PRO A 134 -7.20 -4.84 19.61
N GLY A 135 -7.98 -4.66 18.56
CA GLY A 135 -8.96 -3.55 18.47
C GLY A 135 -8.38 -2.21 18.06
N LEU A 136 -7.08 -2.11 17.75
CA LEU A 136 -6.50 -0.91 17.16
C LEU A 136 -6.77 -0.87 15.65
N ASP A 137 -6.94 0.35 15.14
CA ASP A 137 -7.24 0.64 13.74
C ASP A 137 -6.02 1.14 12.95
N LEU A 138 -5.90 0.68 11.71
CA LEU A 138 -5.08 1.30 10.67
C LEU A 138 -5.97 2.09 9.70
N LEU A 139 -7.03 1.47 9.22
CA LEU A 139 -7.96 2.04 8.24
C LEU A 139 -9.34 2.34 8.84
N GLY A 140 -9.70 1.67 9.93
CA GLY A 140 -11.04 1.68 10.48
C GLY A 140 -12.05 0.85 9.68
N ALA A 141 -13.14 0.44 10.32
CA ALA A 141 -14.11 -0.52 9.77
C ALA A 141 -14.72 -0.10 8.42
N LYS A 142 -14.99 1.20 8.22
CA LYS A 142 -15.60 1.72 6.98
C LYS A 142 -14.64 1.62 5.78
N GLN A 143 -13.35 1.91 5.94
CA GLN A 143 -12.38 1.72 4.87
C GLN A 143 -12.08 0.23 4.61
N GLU A 144 -12.09 -0.61 5.66
CA GLU A 144 -12.01 -2.06 5.45
C GLU A 144 -13.22 -2.56 4.65
N GLN A 145 -14.43 -2.01 4.88
CA GLN A 145 -15.62 -2.33 4.06
C GLN A 145 -15.46 -1.80 2.63
N PHE A 146 -14.98 -0.57 2.48
CA PHE A 146 -14.68 -0.01 1.16
C PHE A 146 -13.74 -0.93 0.36
N LEU A 147 -12.68 -1.45 0.97
CA LEU A 147 -11.76 -2.37 0.30
C LEU A 147 -12.49 -3.65 -0.16
N ARG A 148 -13.35 -4.24 0.67
CA ARG A 148 -14.13 -5.44 0.29
C ARG A 148 -15.04 -5.17 -0.92
N ASP A 149 -15.71 -4.02 -0.96
CA ASP A 149 -16.59 -3.65 -2.08
C ASP A 149 -15.77 -3.33 -3.34
N TRP A 150 -14.67 -2.58 -3.18
CA TRP A 150 -13.78 -2.22 -4.27
C TRP A 150 -13.12 -3.44 -4.93
N VAL A 151 -12.75 -4.46 -4.17
CA VAL A 151 -12.18 -5.70 -4.71
C VAL A 151 -13.13 -6.34 -5.72
N LEU A 152 -14.44 -6.26 -5.49
CA LEU A 152 -15.46 -6.86 -6.34
C LEU A 152 -15.79 -6.00 -7.58
N ASP A 153 -15.58 -4.70 -7.53
CA ASP A 153 -15.95 -3.78 -8.62
C ASP A 153 -14.81 -3.62 -9.64
N TRP A 154 -15.01 -4.17 -10.84
CA TRP A 154 -14.08 -4.11 -11.97
C TRP A 154 -14.57 -3.30 -13.15
N ARG A 155 -15.65 -2.52 -12.98
CA ARG A 155 -16.18 -1.67 -14.05
C ARG A 155 -15.12 -0.68 -14.53
N GLY A 156 -14.91 -0.62 -15.83
CA GLY A 156 -13.92 0.27 -16.45
C GLY A 156 -12.45 -0.04 -16.15
N ALA A 157 -12.13 -1.13 -15.43
CA ALA A 157 -10.77 -1.43 -15.00
C ALA A 157 -10.25 -2.77 -15.53
N ASP A 158 -9.01 -2.80 -15.98
CA ASP A 158 -8.27 -4.01 -16.34
C ASP A 158 -7.32 -4.45 -15.22
N MET A 159 -6.82 -3.53 -14.41
CA MET A 159 -5.89 -3.75 -13.29
C MET A 159 -6.30 -2.92 -12.09
N LYS A 160 -5.74 -3.25 -10.93
CA LYS A 160 -6.02 -2.53 -9.68
C LYS A 160 -4.75 -2.16 -8.93
N ALA A 161 -4.82 -1.06 -8.18
CA ALA A 161 -3.77 -0.60 -7.27
C ALA A 161 -4.38 0.07 -6.04
N VAL A 162 -3.62 0.14 -4.96
CA VAL A 162 -3.97 0.91 -3.77
C VAL A 162 -3.03 2.09 -3.67
N ILE A 163 -3.52 3.23 -3.21
CA ILE A 163 -2.71 4.43 -2.91
C ILE A 163 -3.02 4.85 -1.48
N SER A 164 -1.98 5.04 -0.66
CA SER A 164 -2.10 5.57 0.70
C SER A 164 -0.96 6.53 1.02
N GLN A 165 -1.02 7.20 2.16
CA GLN A 165 0.07 8.04 2.63
C GLN A 165 1.31 7.20 2.93
N THR A 166 1.16 6.14 3.74
CA THR A 166 2.25 5.35 4.29
C THR A 166 2.28 3.93 3.70
N VAL A 167 3.48 3.37 3.48
CA VAL A 167 3.60 1.93 3.20
C VAL A 167 3.28 1.12 4.45
N PHE A 168 2.73 -0.08 4.28
CA PHE A 168 2.32 -0.92 5.41
C PHE A 168 3.46 -1.83 5.90
N THR A 169 4.66 -1.25 5.99
CA THR A 169 5.84 -1.91 6.57
C THR A 169 6.84 -0.88 7.08
N GLY A 170 7.51 -1.17 8.19
CA GLY A 170 8.62 -0.37 8.70
C GLY A 170 9.93 -0.90 8.14
N MET A 171 10.52 -0.18 7.18
CA MET A 171 11.75 -0.60 6.51
C MET A 171 12.99 0.14 7.00
N ALA A 172 12.88 1.40 7.44
CA ALA A 172 14.02 2.18 7.87
C ALA A 172 14.63 1.63 9.17
N THR A 173 15.90 1.23 9.15
CA THR A 173 16.62 0.67 10.31
C THR A 173 17.52 1.69 11.01
N THR A 174 17.79 2.81 10.35
CA THR A 174 18.50 3.97 10.88
C THR A 174 17.88 5.26 10.34
N HIS A 175 17.99 6.34 11.12
CA HIS A 175 17.32 7.59 10.81
C HIS A 175 18.03 8.82 11.38
N GLY A 176 17.59 10.00 10.94
CA GLY A 176 17.98 11.30 11.50
C GLY A 176 19.40 11.73 11.13
N GLY A 177 19.74 12.95 11.52
CA GLY A 177 21.04 13.56 11.21
C GLY A 177 22.23 12.87 11.88
N ASN A 178 22.00 12.19 13.00
CA ASN A 178 23.01 11.46 13.76
C ASN A 178 23.07 9.98 13.39
N HIS A 179 22.27 9.53 12.42
CA HIS A 179 22.24 8.14 11.97
C HIS A 179 21.96 7.14 13.09
N GLU A 180 20.90 7.42 13.85
CA GLU A 180 20.51 6.65 15.02
C GLU A 180 19.81 5.34 14.62
N ILE A 181 19.99 4.29 15.43
CA ILE A 181 19.34 3.00 15.21
C ILE A 181 17.83 3.13 15.52
N LEU A 182 17.01 2.59 14.63
CA LEU A 182 15.56 2.54 14.73
C LEU A 182 15.10 1.09 14.80
N MET A 183 14.60 0.68 15.95
CA MET A 183 14.12 -0.69 16.17
C MET A 183 12.68 -0.87 15.66
N ALA A 184 11.85 0.16 15.81
CA ALA A 184 10.52 0.25 15.22
C ALA A 184 10.06 1.70 15.11
N ASP A 185 9.14 1.96 14.18
CA ASP A 185 8.51 3.24 13.95
C ASP A 185 6.99 3.03 13.92
N TYR A 186 6.28 3.55 14.92
CA TYR A 186 4.83 3.43 14.99
C TYR A 186 4.12 4.32 13.96
N ASP A 187 4.75 5.37 13.49
CA ASP A 187 4.18 6.35 12.58
C ASP A 187 4.30 5.88 11.12
N ALA A 188 5.50 5.86 10.56
CA ALA A 188 5.77 5.55 9.16
C ALA A 188 5.83 4.04 8.89
N SER A 189 4.80 3.31 9.24
CA SER A 189 4.73 1.84 9.11
C SER A 189 3.29 1.32 9.04
N GLY A 190 3.16 0.01 8.83
CA GLY A 190 1.88 -0.70 8.88
C GLY A 190 1.35 -1.02 10.28
N TRP A 191 1.94 -0.47 11.36
CA TRP A 191 1.35 -0.61 12.69
C TRP A 191 -0.04 0.07 12.75
N PRO A 192 -1.06 -0.51 13.42
CA PRO A 192 -1.07 -1.75 14.23
C PRO A 192 -1.08 -3.05 13.39
N GLN A 193 -0.37 -4.07 13.89
CA GLN A 193 -0.10 -5.31 13.15
C GLN A 193 -1.37 -6.06 12.73
N ALA A 194 -2.32 -6.26 13.65
CA ALA A 194 -3.56 -6.97 13.35
C ALA A 194 -4.40 -6.26 12.28
N ALA A 195 -4.50 -4.92 12.34
CA ALA A 195 -5.20 -4.11 11.35
C ALA A 195 -4.49 -4.15 9.98
N ARG A 196 -3.15 -4.09 9.96
CA ARG A 196 -2.35 -4.29 8.75
C ARG A 196 -2.66 -5.63 8.08
N ARG A 197 -2.66 -6.72 8.85
CA ARG A 197 -2.96 -8.05 8.30
C ARG A 197 -4.36 -8.11 7.68
N ARG A 198 -5.37 -7.49 8.30
CA ARG A 198 -6.74 -7.40 7.72
C ARG A 198 -6.73 -6.64 6.39
N ALA A 199 -6.12 -5.46 6.37
CA ALA A 199 -6.04 -4.64 5.14
C ALA A 199 -5.34 -5.37 4.00
N LEU A 200 -4.17 -5.97 4.24
CA LEU A 200 -3.41 -6.69 3.22
C LEU A 200 -4.14 -7.95 2.69
N ARG A 201 -4.89 -8.65 3.57
CA ARG A 201 -5.71 -9.79 3.13
C ARG A 201 -6.81 -9.35 2.15
N GLU A 202 -7.40 -8.17 2.33
CA GLU A 202 -8.36 -7.64 1.35
C GLU A 202 -7.65 -7.17 0.06
N ILE A 203 -6.57 -6.40 0.16
CA ILE A 203 -5.85 -5.85 -1.00
C ILE A 203 -5.38 -6.96 -1.94
N ARG A 204 -4.80 -8.06 -1.41
CA ARG A 204 -4.31 -9.15 -2.26
C ARG A 204 -5.40 -9.84 -3.09
N LYS A 205 -6.66 -9.87 -2.60
CA LYS A 205 -7.79 -10.47 -3.32
C LYS A 205 -8.07 -9.81 -4.68
N ALA A 206 -7.60 -8.57 -4.87
CA ALA A 206 -7.70 -7.83 -6.13
C ALA A 206 -6.42 -7.92 -7.00
N PHE A 207 -5.39 -8.65 -6.58
CA PHE A 207 -4.07 -8.68 -7.21
C PHE A 207 -3.50 -7.26 -7.40
N ALA A 208 -3.77 -6.38 -6.45
CA ALA A 208 -3.40 -4.97 -6.50
C ALA A 208 -2.00 -4.75 -5.94
N VAL A 209 -1.23 -3.84 -6.55
CA VAL A 209 -0.02 -3.28 -5.96
C VAL A 209 -0.39 -2.14 -5.03
N HIS A 210 0.51 -1.81 -4.10
CA HIS A 210 0.36 -0.68 -3.19
C HIS A 210 1.39 0.40 -3.51
N ILE A 211 0.96 1.65 -3.69
CA ILE A 211 1.79 2.81 -3.97
C ILE A 211 1.64 3.78 -2.80
N ALA A 212 2.74 4.20 -2.20
CA ALA A 212 2.72 5.08 -1.04
C ALA A 212 3.96 5.97 -0.94
N GLY A 213 3.97 6.89 0.01
CA GLY A 213 5.06 7.80 0.35
C GLY A 213 5.56 7.62 1.78
N ASP A 214 5.83 8.74 2.45
CA ASP A 214 6.14 8.91 3.88
C ASP A 214 7.42 8.21 4.38
N GLN A 215 7.84 7.13 3.79
CA GLN A 215 8.97 6.32 4.27
C GLN A 215 10.32 7.05 4.19
N HIS A 216 10.45 8.15 3.43
CA HIS A 216 11.71 8.88 3.17
C HIS A 216 12.85 7.98 2.65
N LEU A 217 12.52 6.83 2.13
CA LEU A 217 13.42 5.80 1.64
C LEU A 217 12.75 5.10 0.46
N PRO A 218 13.17 5.38 -0.78
CA PRO A 218 12.57 4.72 -1.93
C PRO A 218 12.83 3.23 -1.90
N ALA A 219 11.78 2.44 -2.02
CA ALA A 219 11.87 0.99 -1.96
C ALA A 219 10.74 0.30 -2.74
N VAL A 220 11.05 -0.86 -3.30
CA VAL A 220 10.06 -1.84 -3.76
C VAL A 220 10.15 -3.05 -2.86
N VAL A 221 9.06 -3.40 -2.22
CA VAL A 221 8.99 -4.53 -1.30
C VAL A 221 7.79 -5.41 -1.62
N GLN A 222 7.86 -6.69 -1.26
CA GLN A 222 6.68 -7.54 -1.22
C GLN A 222 6.33 -7.82 0.24
N TYR A 223 5.09 -7.51 0.60
CA TYR A 223 4.60 -7.78 1.95
C TYR A 223 4.49 -9.27 2.22
N GLY A 224 4.81 -9.66 3.44
CA GLY A 224 4.33 -10.89 4.03
C GLY A 224 3.18 -10.60 4.98
N ILE A 225 2.19 -11.49 4.99
CA ILE A 225 1.05 -11.49 5.92
C ILE A 225 1.29 -12.56 6.99
N ASP A 226 1.37 -13.80 6.56
CA ASP A 226 1.64 -14.98 7.40
C ASP A 226 3.00 -15.62 7.05
N ALA A 227 3.50 -15.41 5.84
CA ALA A 227 4.78 -15.89 5.34
C ALA A 227 5.43 -14.85 4.40
N HIS A 228 6.71 -15.02 4.08
CA HIS A 228 7.36 -14.19 3.06
C HIS A 228 6.65 -14.31 1.72
N ARG A 229 6.47 -13.19 1.04
CA ARG A 229 5.91 -13.06 -0.31
C ARG A 229 4.44 -13.47 -0.46
N ASP A 230 3.70 -13.65 0.63
CA ASP A 230 2.29 -14.03 0.57
C ASP A 230 1.32 -12.83 0.54
N GLY A 231 1.81 -11.67 0.18
CA GLY A 231 1.05 -10.43 0.07
C GLY A 231 1.42 -9.59 -1.15
N PRO A 232 0.79 -8.41 -1.30
CA PRO A 232 1.02 -7.50 -2.41
C PRO A 232 2.44 -6.95 -2.49
N VAL A 233 2.86 -6.56 -3.70
CA VAL A 233 4.05 -5.73 -3.89
C VAL A 233 3.69 -4.28 -3.63
N ALA A 234 4.58 -3.57 -2.93
CA ALA A 234 4.44 -2.15 -2.60
C ALA A 234 5.64 -1.35 -3.11
N PHE A 235 5.36 -0.11 -3.47
CA PHE A 235 6.34 0.89 -3.86
C PHE A 235 6.23 2.10 -2.94
N ALA A 236 7.26 2.30 -2.11
CA ALA A 236 7.50 3.57 -1.46
C ALA A 236 8.24 4.48 -2.44
N GLY A 237 7.54 5.49 -2.97
CA GLY A 237 8.13 6.45 -3.88
C GLY A 237 9.25 7.27 -3.21
N PRO A 238 10.22 7.80 -4.00
CA PRO A 238 11.16 8.77 -3.47
C PRO A 238 10.45 10.07 -3.14
N ALA A 239 10.84 10.73 -2.06
CA ALA A 239 10.34 12.06 -1.74
C ALA A 239 10.91 13.10 -2.71
N VAL A 240 10.14 14.12 -3.03
CA VAL A 240 10.64 15.27 -3.82
C VAL A 240 11.73 16.01 -3.05
N ASN A 241 11.56 16.08 -1.71
CA ASN A 241 12.54 16.69 -0.81
C ASN A 241 12.59 15.93 0.50
N VAL A 242 13.70 15.28 0.78
CA VAL A 242 13.90 14.55 2.04
C VAL A 242 14.52 15.47 3.09
N GLY A 243 13.68 16.00 4.00
CA GLY A 243 14.15 16.76 5.17
C GLY A 243 14.73 15.86 6.25
N TYR A 244 14.10 14.73 6.50
CA TYR A 244 14.46 13.75 7.53
C TYR A 244 14.95 12.46 6.90
N PRO A 245 16.27 12.17 6.90
CA PRO A 245 16.82 11.02 6.18
C PRO A 245 16.57 9.70 6.94
N ARG A 246 16.36 8.62 6.19
CA ARG A 246 16.21 7.25 6.67
C ARG A 246 17.01 6.31 5.78
N TRP A 247 17.50 5.18 6.38
CA TRP A 247 18.29 4.17 5.66
C TRP A 247 17.83 2.77 5.99
N TRP A 248 17.99 1.89 5.02
CA TRP A 248 17.82 0.45 5.15
C TRP A 248 19.20 -0.19 5.37
N GLU A 249 19.44 -0.67 6.58
CA GLU A 249 20.71 -1.27 7.02
C GLU A 249 20.45 -2.43 7.98
N PRO A 250 19.82 -3.51 7.50
CA PRO A 250 19.33 -4.61 8.35
C PRO A 250 20.43 -5.32 9.12
N THR A 251 21.70 -5.19 8.70
CA THR A 251 22.85 -5.79 9.40
C THR A 251 23.17 -5.11 10.71
N LYS A 252 22.92 -3.83 10.84
CA LYS A 252 23.24 -3.05 12.05
C LYS A 252 22.37 -3.45 13.23
N THR A 253 21.08 -3.66 12.98
CA THR A 253 20.14 -4.04 14.04
C THR A 253 20.17 -5.53 14.37
N GLY A 254 20.62 -6.37 13.43
CA GLY A 254 20.64 -7.84 13.56
C GLY A 254 19.28 -8.52 13.56
N ARG A 255 18.19 -7.79 13.82
CA ARG A 255 16.81 -8.31 13.96
C ARG A 255 16.13 -8.59 12.64
N ASN A 256 16.40 -7.77 11.65
CA ASN A 256 15.66 -7.78 10.39
C ASN A 256 16.06 -8.91 9.46
N LYS A 257 17.20 -9.56 9.69
CA LYS A 257 17.67 -10.64 8.84
C LYS A 257 16.97 -11.97 9.15
N THR A 258 16.64 -12.68 8.08
CA THR A 258 16.31 -14.10 8.15
C THR A 258 17.54 -14.96 8.00
N THR A 259 17.49 -16.17 8.54
CA THR A 259 18.63 -17.12 8.46
C THR A 259 19.03 -17.34 6.99
N GLY A 260 20.35 -17.22 6.72
CA GLY A 260 20.92 -17.43 5.40
C GLY A 260 20.91 -16.23 4.46
N ASN A 261 20.24 -15.13 4.80
CA ASN A 261 20.31 -13.92 3.99
C ASN A 261 21.54 -13.10 4.34
N THR A 262 22.45 -12.95 3.37
CA THR A 262 23.69 -12.17 3.51
C THR A 262 23.64 -10.81 2.78
N GLY A 263 22.62 -10.60 1.95
CA GLY A 263 22.46 -9.37 1.17
C GLY A 263 21.64 -8.29 1.89
N LEU A 264 21.33 -7.22 1.16
CA LEU A 264 20.43 -6.14 1.57
C LEU A 264 19.08 -6.20 0.84
N THR A 265 18.92 -7.15 -0.10
CA THR A 265 17.65 -7.51 -0.75
C THR A 265 17.32 -8.96 -0.41
N GLY A 266 16.07 -9.38 -0.66
CA GLY A 266 15.56 -10.70 -0.29
C GLY A 266 14.69 -10.66 0.95
N ASP A 267 14.64 -11.77 1.68
CA ASP A 267 13.69 -11.98 2.77
C ASP A 267 14.24 -11.48 4.12
N PHE A 268 13.42 -10.69 4.81
CA PHE A 268 13.71 -10.05 6.10
C PHE A 268 12.46 -10.07 6.99
N LEU A 269 12.58 -9.51 8.17
CA LEU A 269 11.45 -9.12 9.01
C LEU A 269 11.37 -7.59 9.07
N ASP A 270 10.18 -7.03 9.08
CA ASP A 270 9.99 -5.61 9.33
C ASP A 270 10.11 -5.27 10.82
N HIS A 271 9.90 -4.00 11.17
CA HIS A 271 9.99 -3.51 12.55
C HIS A 271 9.11 -4.28 13.55
N PHE A 272 7.97 -4.78 13.08
CA PHE A 272 6.97 -5.47 13.91
C PHE A 272 6.96 -6.99 13.73
N GLY A 273 8.03 -7.52 13.15
CA GLY A 273 8.23 -8.95 12.98
C GLY A 273 7.46 -9.57 11.81
N HIS A 274 6.85 -8.75 10.94
CA HIS A 274 6.19 -9.30 9.75
C HIS A 274 7.23 -9.72 8.70
N PRO A 275 6.98 -10.82 7.98
CA PRO A 275 7.78 -11.16 6.82
C PRO A 275 7.80 -10.03 5.80
N LEU A 276 8.98 -9.72 5.28
CA LEU A 276 9.23 -8.65 4.32
C LEU A 276 10.22 -9.13 3.27
N THR A 277 9.89 -9.00 1.98
CA THR A 277 10.85 -9.25 0.90
C THR A 277 11.22 -7.92 0.25
N VAL A 278 12.48 -7.52 0.36
CA VAL A 278 13.01 -6.30 -0.25
C VAL A 278 13.47 -6.61 -1.67
N LEU A 279 12.85 -5.99 -2.67
CA LEU A 279 13.15 -6.18 -4.10
C LEU A 279 14.11 -5.11 -4.61
N ALA A 280 13.93 -3.87 -4.17
CA ALA A 280 14.81 -2.75 -4.50
C ALA A 280 14.72 -1.69 -3.40
N PHE A 281 15.80 -0.92 -3.23
CA PHE A 281 15.85 0.23 -2.34
C PHE A 281 17.02 1.15 -2.73
N LYS A 282 17.04 2.37 -2.17
CA LYS A 282 18.17 3.29 -2.32
C LYS A 282 18.40 4.06 -1.03
N ASN A 283 19.56 3.82 -0.42
CA ASN A 283 20.08 4.66 0.67
C ASN A 283 20.73 5.93 0.11
N GLY A 284 20.54 7.05 0.78
CA GLY A 284 21.35 8.25 0.59
C GLY A 284 22.69 8.13 1.34
N PRO A 285 23.66 9.01 1.07
CA PRO A 285 24.89 9.10 1.87
C PRO A 285 24.58 9.62 3.28
N TYR A 286 25.41 9.22 4.26
CA TYR A 286 25.29 9.70 5.63
C TYR A 286 25.65 11.18 5.76
N ASP A 287 26.69 11.56 5.06
CA ASP A 287 27.23 12.91 5.09
C ASP A 287 27.05 13.55 3.71
N PRO A 288 25.83 14.06 3.44
CA PRO A 288 25.55 14.63 2.16
C PRO A 288 26.42 15.89 1.91
N PRO A 289 26.83 16.14 0.67
CA PRO A 289 27.65 17.31 0.34
C PRO A 289 26.93 18.62 0.66
N ARG A 290 27.68 19.69 0.76
CA ARG A 290 27.23 21.08 0.93
C ARG A 290 27.35 21.79 -0.41
N PRO A 291 26.46 22.53 -0.92
CA PRO A 291 25.36 23.35 -0.41
C PRO A 291 24.01 22.65 -0.27
N VAL A 292 23.02 23.40 0.23
CA VAL A 292 21.67 22.87 0.57
C VAL A 292 21.00 22.12 -0.59
N LEU A 293 21.09 22.61 -1.81
CA LEU A 293 20.48 21.95 -2.97
C LEU A 293 21.11 20.58 -3.25
N GLU A 294 22.42 20.47 -3.09
CA GLU A 294 23.14 19.20 -3.24
C GLU A 294 22.79 18.23 -2.13
N GLN A 295 22.58 18.72 -0.91
CA GLN A 295 22.14 17.88 0.23
C GLN A 295 20.76 17.26 -0.02
N VAL A 296 19.81 18.03 -0.57
CA VAL A 296 18.48 17.53 -0.92
C VAL A 296 18.57 16.43 -1.97
N ASN A 297 19.36 16.65 -3.02
CA ASN A 297 19.55 15.65 -4.08
C ASN A 297 20.25 14.39 -3.57
N ALA A 298 21.24 14.54 -2.70
CA ALA A 298 22.00 13.42 -2.14
C ALA A 298 21.17 12.52 -1.22
N LYS A 299 20.09 13.04 -0.62
CA LYS A 299 19.18 12.27 0.26
C LYS A 299 18.17 11.38 -0.47
N THR A 300 18.49 10.94 -1.68
CA THR A 300 17.59 10.11 -2.52
C THR A 300 16.28 10.76 -2.92
N SER A 301 16.26 12.09 -2.98
CA SER A 301 15.14 12.84 -3.55
C SER A 301 14.95 12.52 -5.02
N GLY A 302 13.71 12.51 -5.49
CA GLY A 302 13.44 12.14 -6.87
C GLY A 302 11.97 11.97 -7.18
N LEU A 303 11.71 11.19 -8.22
CA LEU A 303 10.35 10.81 -8.63
C LEU A 303 10.27 9.32 -8.92
N GLY A 304 9.11 8.76 -8.64
CA GLY A 304 8.75 7.39 -8.98
C GLY A 304 7.80 7.36 -10.17
N LEU A 305 7.97 6.38 -11.05
CA LEU A 305 7.02 6.09 -12.12
C LEU A 305 6.52 4.66 -11.97
N VAL A 306 5.21 4.46 -12.11
CA VAL A 306 4.60 3.14 -12.10
C VAL A 306 3.87 2.93 -13.42
N ARG A 307 4.35 1.96 -14.21
CA ARG A 307 3.81 1.65 -15.53
C ARG A 307 2.95 0.40 -15.47
N PHE A 308 1.67 0.52 -15.79
CA PHE A 308 0.74 -0.59 -15.90
C PHE A 308 0.60 -1.03 -17.35
N ASN A 309 1.22 -2.16 -17.70
CA ASN A 309 1.01 -2.79 -19.00
C ASN A 309 -0.22 -3.69 -18.94
N LYS A 310 -1.34 -3.19 -19.44
CA LYS A 310 -2.64 -3.88 -19.41
C LYS A 310 -2.72 -5.06 -20.36
N ALA A 311 -1.92 -5.08 -21.43
CA ALA A 311 -1.86 -6.21 -22.36
C ALA A 311 -1.14 -7.41 -21.75
N ASP A 312 0.01 -7.18 -21.14
CA ASP A 312 0.84 -8.24 -20.54
C ASP A 312 0.49 -8.51 -19.07
N ARG A 313 -0.23 -7.58 -18.44
CA ARG A 313 -0.55 -7.60 -16.99
C ARG A 313 0.72 -7.54 -16.15
N THR A 314 1.66 -6.71 -16.56
CA THR A 314 2.88 -6.40 -15.81
C THR A 314 2.83 -4.99 -15.25
N ILE A 315 3.50 -4.80 -14.11
CA ILE A 315 3.65 -3.51 -13.45
C ILE A 315 5.14 -3.27 -13.28
N THR A 316 5.63 -2.14 -13.79
CA THR A 316 7.03 -1.74 -13.69
C THR A 316 7.16 -0.52 -12.82
N PHE A 317 7.97 -0.63 -11.78
CA PHE A 317 8.34 0.45 -10.87
C PHE A 317 9.68 1.03 -11.31
N GLU A 318 9.74 2.32 -11.49
CA GLU A 318 10.95 3.09 -11.85
C GLU A 318 11.20 4.14 -10.77
N CYS A 319 12.45 4.36 -10.43
CA CYS A 319 12.86 5.36 -9.45
C CYS A 319 13.99 6.22 -10.02
N TRP A 320 13.74 7.53 -10.11
CA TRP A 320 14.60 8.48 -10.80
C TRP A 320 15.13 9.53 -9.83
N PRO A 321 16.45 9.76 -9.76
CA PRO A 321 17.01 10.88 -9.02
C PRO A 321 16.44 12.21 -9.50
N TYR A 322 16.32 13.16 -8.62
CA TYR A 322 15.79 14.49 -8.92
C TYR A 322 16.45 15.19 -10.12
N THR A 323 17.75 14.98 -10.30
CA THR A 323 18.55 15.58 -11.38
C THR A 323 18.64 14.71 -12.64
N ALA A 324 18.01 13.54 -12.66
CA ALA A 324 18.10 12.64 -13.80
C ALA A 324 17.30 13.14 -15.01
N ASP A 325 17.86 12.94 -16.19
CA ASP A 325 17.13 13.03 -17.45
C ASP A 325 16.45 11.67 -17.69
N VAL A 326 15.13 11.61 -17.48
CA VAL A 326 14.35 10.37 -17.63
C VAL A 326 14.31 9.81 -19.04
N LEU A 327 14.74 10.60 -20.04
CA LEU A 327 14.84 10.15 -21.43
C LEU A 327 16.18 9.46 -21.74
N LYS A 328 17.14 9.52 -20.81
CA LYS A 328 18.46 8.88 -20.99
C LYS A 328 18.47 7.51 -20.29
N PRO A 329 18.82 6.43 -21.00
CA PRO A 329 18.99 5.12 -20.39
C PRO A 329 20.05 5.12 -19.28
N GLY A 330 19.84 4.31 -18.24
CA GLY A 330 20.81 4.11 -17.17
C GLY A 330 20.91 5.24 -16.14
N THR A 331 19.99 6.21 -16.15
CA THR A 331 19.98 7.33 -15.18
C THR A 331 19.05 7.08 -14.00
N GLN A 332 18.37 5.93 -13.94
CA GLN A 332 17.58 5.51 -12.78
C GLN A 332 18.47 5.24 -11.56
N MET A 333 17.88 5.29 -10.38
CA MET A 333 18.56 4.83 -9.17
C MET A 333 18.96 3.35 -9.30
N SER A 334 20.07 2.97 -8.67
CA SER A 334 20.54 1.57 -8.70
C SER A 334 19.44 0.62 -8.19
N THR A 335 19.37 -0.58 -8.72
CA THR A 335 18.38 -1.63 -8.47
C THR A 335 17.02 -1.46 -9.15
N TRP A 336 16.77 -0.34 -9.81
CA TRP A 336 15.59 -0.12 -10.66
C TRP A 336 15.90 -0.29 -12.16
N PRO A 337 14.90 -0.59 -13.02
CA PRO A 337 13.49 -0.82 -12.68
C PRO A 337 13.21 -2.21 -12.08
N VAL A 338 12.08 -2.34 -11.38
CA VAL A 338 11.54 -3.63 -10.92
C VAL A 338 10.23 -3.89 -11.65
N THR A 339 10.09 -5.05 -12.28
CA THR A 339 8.87 -5.46 -12.96
C THR A 339 8.27 -6.69 -12.32
N VAL A 340 6.97 -6.65 -12.05
CA VAL A 340 6.21 -7.77 -11.48
C VAL A 340 5.00 -8.10 -12.35
N ASN A 341 4.59 -9.39 -12.34
CA ASN A 341 3.33 -9.78 -12.94
C ASN A 341 2.17 -9.49 -11.97
N GLN A 342 1.01 -9.09 -12.50
CA GLN A 342 -0.18 -8.84 -11.70
C GLN A 342 -0.53 -10.00 -10.77
N LEU A 343 -0.46 -11.24 -11.25
CA LEU A 343 -0.82 -12.42 -10.46
C LEU A 343 0.13 -12.65 -9.27
N ALA A 344 1.37 -12.16 -9.32
CA ALA A 344 2.32 -12.25 -8.22
C ALA A 344 1.86 -11.46 -6.98
N ASN A 345 0.95 -10.49 -7.12
CA ASN A 345 0.45 -9.67 -6.01
C ASN A 345 -0.53 -10.40 -5.08
N TYR A 346 -1.00 -11.58 -5.44
CA TYR A 346 -1.68 -12.44 -4.45
C TYR A 346 -0.66 -13.03 -3.47
N GLY A 347 0.50 -13.41 -3.98
CA GLY A 347 1.67 -13.81 -3.22
C GLY A 347 1.69 -15.26 -2.73
N ARG A 348 0.58 -15.99 -2.78
CA ARG A 348 0.54 -17.39 -2.36
C ARG A 348 0.69 -18.33 -3.56
N PRO A 349 1.52 -19.38 -3.45
CA PRO A 349 1.55 -20.42 -4.46
C PRO A 349 0.21 -21.19 -4.49
N ALA A 350 -0.27 -21.49 -5.68
CA ALA A 350 -1.44 -22.33 -5.84
C ALA A 350 -1.19 -23.74 -5.30
N THR A 351 -2.13 -24.27 -4.52
CA THR A 351 -2.09 -25.65 -4.03
C THR A 351 -2.96 -26.59 -4.86
N ALA A 352 -3.98 -26.06 -5.51
CA ALA A 352 -4.90 -26.76 -6.39
C ALA A 352 -5.52 -25.83 -7.42
N HIS A 353 -6.32 -26.38 -8.32
CA HIS A 353 -7.03 -25.64 -9.35
C HIS A 353 -8.48 -26.11 -9.44
N LEU A 354 -9.34 -25.24 -9.96
CA LEU A 354 -10.69 -25.57 -10.38
C LEU A 354 -10.71 -25.93 -11.87
N PRO A 355 -11.80 -26.49 -12.40
CA PRO A 355 -11.93 -26.76 -13.83
C PRO A 355 -11.62 -25.54 -14.68
N THR A 356 -11.02 -25.76 -15.85
CA THR A 356 -10.75 -24.69 -16.80
C THR A 356 -12.07 -24.09 -17.30
N LEU A 357 -12.20 -22.77 -17.25
CA LEU A 357 -13.34 -22.05 -17.77
C LEU A 357 -13.09 -21.65 -19.23
N THR A 358 -14.05 -21.91 -20.11
CA THR A 358 -14.13 -21.32 -21.44
C THR A 358 -15.37 -20.43 -21.47
N ILE A 359 -15.16 -19.11 -21.49
CA ILE A 359 -16.22 -18.12 -21.31
C ILE A 359 -16.56 -17.49 -22.64
N SER A 360 -17.84 -17.40 -22.96
CA SER A 360 -18.36 -16.74 -24.15
C SER A 360 -19.35 -15.64 -23.76
N GLY A 361 -19.59 -14.68 -24.66
CA GLY A 361 -20.49 -13.54 -24.41
C GLY A 361 -19.84 -12.33 -23.74
N ALA A 362 -18.55 -12.41 -23.32
CA ALA A 362 -17.77 -11.28 -22.83
C ALA A 362 -16.31 -11.39 -23.30
N THR A 363 -15.68 -10.28 -23.67
CA THR A 363 -14.29 -10.25 -24.17
C THR A 363 -13.27 -10.36 -23.04
N LYS A 364 -13.51 -9.68 -21.94
CA LYS A 364 -12.64 -9.63 -20.76
C LYS A 364 -13.47 -9.80 -19.49
N PRO A 365 -13.99 -11.00 -19.23
CA PRO A 365 -14.86 -11.24 -18.08
C PRO A 365 -14.09 -11.11 -16.76
N VAL A 366 -14.82 -10.87 -15.68
CA VAL A 366 -14.33 -10.93 -14.31
C VAL A 366 -14.69 -12.30 -13.72
N VAL A 367 -13.76 -12.91 -13.04
CA VAL A 367 -13.97 -14.13 -12.25
C VAL A 367 -13.82 -13.78 -10.79
N GLN A 368 -14.84 -14.09 -9.99
CA GLN A 368 -14.82 -14.02 -8.53
C GLN A 368 -14.89 -15.44 -7.98
N VAL A 369 -13.89 -15.85 -7.22
CA VAL A 369 -13.77 -17.19 -6.62
C VAL A 369 -14.10 -17.11 -5.15
N PHE A 370 -15.03 -17.92 -4.69
CA PHE A 370 -15.46 -17.99 -3.29
C PHE A 370 -15.27 -19.40 -2.75
N GLU A 371 -14.78 -19.53 -1.52
CA GLU A 371 -14.80 -20.77 -0.79
C GLU A 371 -16.23 -21.04 -0.29
N GLU A 372 -16.81 -22.19 -0.61
CA GLU A 372 -18.23 -22.45 -0.28
C GLU A 372 -18.48 -22.62 1.22
N LYS A 373 -17.53 -23.24 1.92
CA LYS A 373 -17.65 -23.50 3.35
C LYS A 373 -17.79 -22.22 4.18
N THR A 374 -17.03 -21.19 3.85
CA THR A 374 -17.00 -19.92 4.58
C THR A 374 -17.82 -18.83 3.91
N GLY A 375 -18.07 -18.97 2.60
CA GLY A 375 -18.62 -17.91 1.76
C GLY A 375 -17.63 -16.79 1.44
N GLU A 376 -16.39 -16.89 1.90
CA GLU A 376 -15.39 -15.85 1.72
C GLU A 376 -14.91 -15.76 0.27
N LEU A 377 -14.70 -14.52 -0.18
CA LEU A 377 -14.02 -14.24 -1.44
C LEU A 377 -12.54 -14.64 -1.32
N VAL A 378 -12.10 -15.55 -2.19
CA VAL A 378 -10.68 -15.88 -2.32
C VAL A 378 -9.97 -14.81 -3.15
N TYR A 379 -10.52 -14.47 -4.32
CA TYR A 379 -10.08 -13.34 -5.14
C TYR A 379 -11.11 -12.95 -6.19
N ALA A 380 -10.93 -11.74 -6.75
CA ALA A 380 -11.59 -11.27 -7.95
C ALA A 380 -10.55 -10.82 -8.97
N LEU A 381 -10.69 -11.24 -10.21
CA LEU A 381 -9.72 -10.97 -11.28
C LEU A 381 -10.44 -10.72 -12.62
N ARG A 382 -10.08 -9.63 -13.29
CA ARG A 382 -10.46 -9.42 -14.68
C ARG A 382 -9.51 -10.17 -15.60
N LEU A 383 -10.06 -11.06 -16.40
CA LEU A 383 -9.27 -11.93 -17.30
C LEU A 383 -8.75 -11.16 -18.51
N LYS A 384 -7.66 -11.66 -19.10
CA LYS A 384 -7.11 -11.17 -20.38
C LYS A 384 -7.93 -11.62 -21.60
N GLY A 385 -8.61 -12.74 -21.46
CA GLY A 385 -9.34 -13.40 -22.53
C GLY A 385 -10.33 -14.44 -21.99
N PRO A 386 -10.94 -15.25 -22.89
CA PRO A 386 -12.06 -16.11 -22.55
C PRO A 386 -11.67 -17.39 -21.81
N GLN A 387 -10.39 -17.76 -21.76
CA GLN A 387 -9.95 -18.98 -21.09
C GLN A 387 -9.22 -18.69 -19.81
N PHE A 388 -9.56 -19.40 -18.73
CA PHE A 388 -8.91 -19.27 -17.43
C PHE A 388 -9.03 -20.57 -16.64
N ARG A 389 -7.94 -21.00 -16.04
CA ARG A 389 -7.92 -22.08 -15.06
C ARG A 389 -7.74 -21.47 -13.67
N PRO A 390 -8.83 -21.35 -12.87
CA PRO A 390 -8.74 -20.72 -11.56
C PRO A 390 -7.85 -21.56 -10.64
N HIS A 391 -6.88 -20.90 -10.01
CA HIS A 391 -6.05 -21.49 -8.97
C HIS A 391 -6.66 -21.19 -7.59
N VAL A 392 -6.47 -22.10 -6.65
CA VAL A 392 -6.92 -21.97 -5.26
C VAL A 392 -5.82 -22.40 -4.28
N PHE A 393 -6.00 -22.07 -3.02
CA PHE A 393 -4.95 -22.13 -2.00
C PHE A 393 -5.27 -23.12 -0.87
N ALA A 394 -6.36 -23.85 -0.99
CA ALA A 394 -6.76 -24.94 -0.09
C ALA A 394 -7.56 -25.97 -0.86
N SER A 395 -7.67 -27.18 -0.31
CA SER A 395 -8.64 -28.19 -0.76
C SER A 395 -10.06 -27.78 -0.34
N GLY A 396 -11.06 -28.22 -1.08
CA GLY A 396 -12.46 -27.99 -0.76
C GLY A 396 -13.31 -27.63 -1.96
N SER A 397 -14.54 -27.27 -1.71
CA SER A 397 -15.54 -26.88 -2.70
C SER A 397 -15.61 -25.36 -2.84
N TYR A 398 -15.73 -24.92 -4.10
CA TYR A 398 -15.71 -23.51 -4.46
C TYR A 398 -16.88 -23.13 -5.35
N ARG A 399 -17.27 -21.87 -5.25
CA ARG A 399 -18.23 -21.23 -6.12
C ARG A 399 -17.52 -20.15 -6.95
N ILE A 400 -17.78 -20.12 -8.24
CA ILE A 400 -17.28 -19.09 -9.14
C ILE A 400 -18.43 -18.25 -9.66
N LYS A 401 -18.32 -16.93 -9.59
CA LYS A 401 -19.17 -15.99 -10.30
C LYS A 401 -18.39 -15.38 -11.46
N VAL A 402 -18.86 -15.63 -12.67
CA VAL A 402 -18.33 -15.04 -13.91
C VAL A 402 -19.21 -13.86 -14.27
N ILE A 403 -18.62 -12.70 -14.55
CA ILE A 403 -19.32 -11.42 -14.74
C ILE A 403 -18.76 -10.71 -15.97
N ASP A 404 -19.64 -10.17 -16.79
CA ASP A 404 -19.29 -9.08 -17.71
C ASP A 404 -19.49 -7.76 -16.99
N PRO A 405 -18.43 -7.07 -16.57
CA PRO A 405 -18.55 -5.90 -15.69
C PRO A 405 -19.18 -4.68 -16.38
N GLU A 406 -19.17 -4.64 -17.72
CA GLU A 406 -19.77 -3.54 -18.50
C GLU A 406 -21.27 -3.70 -18.67
N SER A 407 -21.77 -4.94 -18.83
CA SER A 407 -23.21 -5.22 -18.99
C SER A 407 -23.89 -5.74 -17.73
N ASN A 408 -23.09 -6.03 -16.69
CA ASN A 408 -23.53 -6.64 -15.43
C ASN A 408 -24.19 -8.03 -15.59
N ARG A 409 -24.03 -8.68 -16.75
CA ARG A 409 -24.45 -10.07 -16.92
C ARG A 409 -23.54 -10.97 -16.11
N ALA A 410 -24.13 -11.96 -15.46
CA ALA A 410 -23.37 -12.85 -14.59
C ALA A 410 -23.90 -14.28 -14.61
N LYS A 411 -23.00 -15.24 -14.42
CA LYS A 411 -23.34 -16.65 -14.20
C LYS A 411 -22.56 -17.18 -13.01
N THR A 412 -23.24 -17.96 -12.19
CA THR A 412 -22.63 -18.61 -11.03
C THR A 412 -22.51 -20.11 -11.27
N LEU A 413 -21.36 -20.66 -10.94
CA LEU A 413 -21.04 -22.09 -10.90
C LEU A 413 -20.74 -22.46 -9.45
N ALA A 414 -21.37 -23.50 -8.93
CA ALA A 414 -21.21 -23.96 -7.54
C ALA A 414 -20.76 -25.42 -7.51
N GLY A 415 -20.31 -25.91 -6.34
CA GLY A 415 -19.90 -27.28 -6.13
C GLY A 415 -18.62 -27.65 -6.92
N LEU A 416 -17.71 -26.69 -7.14
CA LEU A 416 -16.49 -26.95 -7.91
C LEU A 416 -15.39 -27.43 -6.96
N GLU A 417 -15.03 -28.71 -7.08
CA GLU A 417 -14.00 -29.30 -6.23
C GLU A 417 -12.58 -28.91 -6.70
N ALA A 418 -11.76 -28.54 -5.73
CA ALA A 418 -10.35 -28.23 -5.95
C ALA A 418 -9.55 -29.52 -6.22
N ALA A 419 -8.77 -29.54 -7.29
CA ALA A 419 -7.96 -30.69 -7.67
C ALA A 419 -6.54 -30.27 -8.08
N VAL A 420 -5.56 -31.11 -7.78
CA VAL A 420 -4.17 -30.93 -8.22
C VAL A 420 -4.06 -31.20 -9.73
N ALA A 421 -4.68 -32.27 -10.20
CA ALA A 421 -4.78 -32.62 -11.61
C ALA A 421 -5.81 -31.72 -12.34
N ASN A 422 -5.81 -31.79 -13.69
CA ASN A 422 -6.82 -31.09 -14.47
C ASN A 422 -8.19 -31.80 -14.30
N SER A 423 -9.17 -31.07 -13.78
CA SER A 423 -10.55 -31.53 -13.51
C SER A 423 -11.53 -31.27 -14.66
N GLY A 424 -11.01 -31.04 -15.88
CA GLY A 424 -11.82 -30.83 -17.09
C GLY A 424 -12.06 -29.36 -17.43
N THR A 425 -12.97 -29.11 -18.38
CA THR A 425 -13.33 -27.79 -18.90
C THR A 425 -14.81 -27.54 -18.73
N LEU A 426 -15.19 -26.35 -18.29
CA LEU A 426 -16.57 -25.87 -18.18
C LEU A 426 -16.80 -24.72 -19.15
N ASN A 427 -17.83 -24.86 -19.99
CA ASN A 427 -18.29 -23.79 -20.88
C ASN A 427 -19.27 -22.87 -20.15
N VAL A 428 -18.99 -21.57 -20.15
CA VAL A 428 -19.76 -20.53 -19.47
C VAL A 428 -20.23 -19.52 -20.49
N GLN A 429 -21.53 -19.48 -20.72
CA GLN A 429 -22.18 -18.48 -21.59
C GLN A 429 -22.74 -17.36 -20.69
N LEU A 430 -22.33 -16.09 -20.93
CA LEU A 430 -22.86 -14.88 -20.33
C LEU A 430 -23.95 -14.23 -21.18
#